data_45ca00d6812e5a4f7ec38517cd55bebe
#
_entry.id   45ca00d6812e5a4f7ec38517cd55bebe
#
_cell.length_a   1.000
_cell.length_b   1.000
_cell.length_c   1.000
_cell.angle_alpha   90.00
_cell.angle_beta   90.00
_cell.angle_gamma   90.00
#
_symmetry.space_group_name_H-M   'P 1'
#
loop_
_entity.id
_entity.type
_entity.pdbx_description
1 polymer ?
#
loop_
_entity_poly.entity_id
_entity_poly.type
_entity_poly.pdbx_seq_one_letter_code
_entity_poly.pdbx_strand_id
1 'polypeptide(L)'
;SLQAFEQANITDEYLREHEIGCIFGNDSSAKPVIEASKIMDEKHDSAMLGYGLIFQSMNSTVNMNLSTIFHLRGVNFTISAACASGSHSIGLGYMLIKQGMQDVVLCGGAQETNFYSMASFDALGAFSVRMDEPTKASRPFDRDRDGLIPSGGAASLVLEDYEHAKARGANILAEVIGYGFSSNGGGISQPSDEGSVVAMTRALDMSGVKAED
;
A
#
# COMPACT_ATOMS: atom_id res chain seq x y z
N SER A 1 11.21 -3.17 1.28
CA SER A 1 11.67 -3.02 -0.12
C SER A 1 13.06 -3.64 -0.33
N LEU A 2 14.06 -3.38 0.55
CA LEU A 2 15.39 -3.98 0.41
C LEU A 2 15.31 -5.52 0.33
N GLN A 3 14.65 -6.15 1.28
CA GLN A 3 14.45 -7.61 1.30
C GLN A 3 13.75 -8.13 0.03
N ALA A 4 12.80 -7.36 -0.52
CA ALA A 4 12.13 -7.75 -1.76
C ALA A 4 13.08 -7.71 -2.96
N PHE A 5 13.94 -6.71 -3.06
CA PHE A 5 14.97 -6.65 -4.09
C PHE A 5 16.02 -7.76 -3.94
N GLU A 6 16.48 -8.02 -2.72
CA GLU A 6 17.40 -9.15 -2.44
C GLU A 6 16.79 -10.48 -2.86
N GLN A 7 15.53 -10.74 -2.50
CA GLN A 7 14.80 -11.97 -2.85
C GLN A 7 14.58 -12.11 -4.37
N ALA A 8 14.37 -10.98 -5.06
CA ALA A 8 14.23 -10.94 -6.51
C ALA A 8 15.55 -10.97 -7.27
N ASN A 9 16.70 -11.04 -6.58
CA ASN A 9 18.04 -10.91 -7.18
C ASN A 9 18.19 -9.60 -7.99
N ILE A 10 17.63 -8.50 -7.49
CA ILE A 10 17.82 -7.15 -8.05
C ILE A 10 18.93 -6.47 -7.26
N THR A 11 20.07 -6.29 -7.91
CA THR A 11 21.27 -5.69 -7.32
C THR A 11 21.30 -4.17 -7.52
N ASP A 12 22.21 -3.48 -6.83
CA ASP A 12 22.45 -2.04 -7.06
C ASP A 12 22.89 -1.74 -8.49
N GLU A 13 23.59 -2.65 -9.16
CA GLU A 13 23.96 -2.52 -10.56
C GLU A 13 22.72 -2.59 -11.45
N TYR A 14 21.86 -3.56 -11.23
CA TYR A 14 20.58 -3.68 -11.93
C TYR A 14 19.71 -2.43 -11.77
N LEU A 15 19.61 -1.87 -10.55
CA LEU A 15 18.87 -0.65 -10.27
C LEU A 15 19.40 0.57 -11.03
N ARG A 16 20.73 0.63 -11.25
CA ARG A 16 21.34 1.70 -12.04
C ARG A 16 21.10 1.58 -13.55
N GLU A 17 21.05 0.37 -14.05
CA GLU A 17 20.96 0.10 -15.49
C GLU A 17 19.52 0.06 -16.01
N HIS A 18 18.56 -0.33 -15.16
CA HIS A 18 17.16 -0.55 -15.56
C HIS A 18 16.24 0.55 -15.03
N GLU A 19 15.13 0.75 -15.75
CA GLU A 19 14.05 1.62 -15.33
C GLU A 19 13.04 0.82 -14.51
N ILE A 20 12.95 1.09 -13.22
CA ILE A 20 12.03 0.40 -12.31
C ILE A 20 10.99 1.38 -11.80
N GLY A 21 9.71 1.00 -11.94
CA GLY A 21 8.58 1.74 -11.39
C GLY A 21 8.45 1.59 -9.88
N CYS A 22 7.74 2.54 -9.25
CA CYS A 22 7.43 2.52 -7.83
C CYS A 22 5.97 2.94 -7.61
N ILE A 23 5.13 2.03 -7.15
CA ILE A 23 3.71 2.31 -6.87
C ILE A 23 3.37 1.78 -5.49
N PHE A 24 3.01 2.69 -4.56
CA PHE A 24 2.65 2.30 -3.20
C PHE A 24 1.29 2.84 -2.80
N GLY A 25 0.58 2.03 -2.04
CA GLY A 25 -0.60 2.47 -1.31
C GLY A 25 -0.19 3.20 -0.04
N ASN A 26 -0.63 4.45 0.12
CA ASN A 26 -0.52 5.22 1.34
C ASN A 26 -1.67 6.23 1.39
N ASP A 27 -2.53 6.11 2.38
CA ASP A 27 -3.76 6.87 2.43
C ASP A 27 -3.72 8.05 3.41
N SER A 28 -2.86 8.04 4.40
CA SER A 28 -2.78 9.10 5.39
C SER A 28 -1.37 9.34 5.93
N SER A 29 -1.06 10.62 6.19
CA SER A 29 0.15 11.10 6.83
C SER A 29 -0.21 12.26 7.78
N ALA A 30 -1.07 11.99 8.76
CA ALA A 30 -1.67 13.02 9.62
C ALA A 30 -0.69 13.61 10.64
N LYS A 31 0.20 12.80 11.20
CA LYS A 31 1.09 13.22 12.29
C LYS A 31 1.95 14.44 11.93
N PRO A 32 2.64 14.51 10.79
CA PRO A 32 3.48 15.67 10.45
C PRO A 32 2.69 16.97 10.33
N VAL A 33 1.44 16.91 9.82
CA VAL A 33 0.56 18.09 9.71
C VAL A 33 0.20 18.63 11.09
N ILE A 34 -0.14 17.74 12.02
CA ILE A 34 -0.51 18.12 13.40
C ILE A 34 0.71 18.66 14.14
N GLU A 35 1.88 18.07 13.96
CA GLU A 35 3.13 18.57 14.54
C GLU A 35 3.48 19.97 14.00
N ALA A 36 3.35 20.18 12.69
CA ALA A 36 3.54 21.49 12.07
C ALA A 36 2.59 22.54 12.64
N SER A 37 1.29 22.21 12.78
CA SER A 37 0.29 23.10 13.36
C SER A 37 0.66 23.50 14.80
N LYS A 38 1.05 22.56 15.63
CA LYS A 38 1.46 22.82 17.01
C LYS A 38 2.68 23.76 17.09
N ILE A 39 3.69 23.53 16.25
CA ILE A 39 4.88 24.38 16.20
C ILE A 39 4.48 25.81 15.78
N MET A 40 3.61 25.96 14.79
CA MET A 40 3.12 27.26 14.34
C MET A 40 2.33 27.98 15.41
N ASP A 41 1.45 27.28 16.13
CA ASP A 41 0.65 27.84 17.23
C ASP A 41 1.52 28.31 18.40
N GLU A 42 2.61 27.58 18.70
CA GLU A 42 3.51 27.91 19.80
C GLU A 42 4.57 28.95 19.43
N LYS A 43 5.14 28.86 18.25
CA LYS A 43 6.33 29.63 17.87
C LYS A 43 6.03 30.82 16.96
N HIS A 44 4.91 30.80 16.26
CA HIS A 44 4.50 31.82 15.28
C HIS A 44 5.57 32.12 14.20
N ASP A 45 6.42 31.12 13.92
CA ASP A 45 7.53 31.23 12.96
C ASP A 45 7.71 29.94 12.16
N SER A 46 7.47 30.04 10.84
CA SER A 46 7.58 28.91 9.91
C SER A 46 9.02 28.37 9.77
N ALA A 47 10.05 29.18 10.07
CA ALA A 47 11.43 28.71 10.05
C ALA A 47 11.69 27.58 11.07
N MET A 48 10.86 27.49 12.10
CA MET A 48 10.94 26.43 13.13
C MET A 48 10.40 25.08 12.66
N LEU A 49 9.67 25.02 11.55
CA LEU A 49 9.13 23.76 11.00
C LEU A 49 10.22 22.87 10.39
N GLY A 50 11.33 23.46 9.95
CA GLY A 50 12.30 22.76 9.11
C GLY A 50 11.71 22.39 7.74
N TYR A 51 12.52 21.80 6.90
CA TYR A 51 12.12 21.47 5.52
C TYR A 51 11.52 20.06 5.36
N GLY A 52 11.59 19.22 6.38
CA GLY A 52 11.18 17.81 6.30
C GLY A 52 9.68 17.56 6.44
N LEU A 53 8.97 18.35 7.26
CA LEU A 53 7.58 18.11 7.60
C LEU A 53 6.63 18.13 6.40
N ILE A 54 6.86 19.03 5.44
CA ILE A 54 6.03 19.10 4.23
C ILE A 54 6.11 17.79 3.41
N PHE A 55 7.30 17.24 3.23
CA PHE A 55 7.46 15.97 2.50
C PHE A 55 6.86 14.79 3.26
N GLN A 56 6.96 14.78 4.58
CA GLN A 56 6.36 13.74 5.43
C GLN A 56 4.83 13.80 5.43
N SER A 57 4.24 14.99 5.23
CA SER A 57 2.78 15.16 5.20
C SER A 57 2.10 14.72 3.90
N MET A 58 2.88 14.50 2.84
CA MET A 58 2.36 14.05 1.55
C MET A 58 2.08 12.54 1.57
N ASN A 59 0.96 12.10 1.00
CA ASN A 59 0.71 10.66 0.82
C ASN A 59 1.80 9.99 -0.04
N SER A 60 2.44 10.74 -0.92
CA SER A 60 3.57 10.29 -1.75
C SER A 60 4.90 10.16 -1.01
N THR A 61 4.95 10.43 0.30
CA THR A 61 6.21 10.36 1.08
C THR A 61 6.93 9.01 0.93
N VAL A 62 6.18 7.91 0.89
CA VAL A 62 6.73 6.56 0.73
C VAL A 62 7.44 6.42 -0.62
N ASN A 63 6.75 6.78 -1.70
CA ASN A 63 7.29 6.72 -3.06
C ASN A 63 8.50 7.63 -3.27
N MET A 64 8.45 8.87 -2.75
CA MET A 64 9.56 9.82 -2.83
C MET A 64 10.82 9.26 -2.15
N ASN A 65 10.67 8.68 -0.95
CA ASN A 65 11.80 8.11 -0.25
C ASN A 65 12.35 6.86 -0.94
N LEU A 66 11.48 5.92 -1.36
CA LEU A 66 11.91 4.71 -2.03
C LEU A 66 12.59 5.00 -3.37
N SER A 67 12.03 5.89 -4.18
CA SER A 67 12.65 6.27 -5.46
C SER A 67 14.00 6.95 -5.28
N THR A 68 14.17 7.75 -4.23
CA THR A 68 15.45 8.40 -3.93
C THR A 68 16.49 7.39 -3.43
N ILE A 69 16.10 6.52 -2.49
CA ILE A 69 17.00 5.55 -1.87
C ILE A 69 17.50 4.50 -2.88
N PHE A 70 16.61 4.02 -3.74
CA PHE A 70 16.91 2.95 -4.70
C PHE A 70 17.12 3.46 -6.13
N HIS A 71 17.13 4.78 -6.34
CA HIS A 71 17.29 5.41 -7.66
C HIS A 71 16.28 4.93 -8.71
N LEU A 72 15.02 4.71 -8.29
CA LEU A 72 13.96 4.23 -9.18
C LEU A 72 13.53 5.34 -10.15
N ARG A 73 13.53 5.05 -11.44
CA ARG A 73 13.35 6.06 -12.50
C ARG A 73 12.12 5.84 -13.38
N GLY A 74 11.41 4.72 -13.18
CA GLY A 74 10.17 4.41 -13.87
C GLY A 74 8.97 5.20 -13.33
N VAL A 75 7.77 4.73 -13.58
CA VAL A 75 6.55 5.35 -13.02
C VAL A 75 6.68 5.52 -11.51
N ASN A 76 6.23 6.66 -10.98
CA ASN A 76 6.34 6.92 -9.55
C ASN A 76 5.11 7.69 -9.06
N PHE A 77 4.14 6.98 -8.47
CA PHE A 77 2.95 7.60 -7.88
C PHE A 77 2.34 6.76 -6.77
N THR A 78 1.56 7.40 -5.94
CA THR A 78 0.89 6.82 -4.78
C THR A 78 -0.58 6.58 -5.07
N ILE A 79 -1.08 5.43 -4.64
CA ILE A 79 -2.51 5.12 -4.65
C ILE A 79 -3.08 5.45 -3.28
N SER A 80 -4.15 6.24 -3.25
CA SER A 80 -4.95 6.53 -2.06
C SER A 80 -6.38 6.03 -2.30
N ALA A 81 -6.74 4.95 -1.66
CA ALA A 81 -8.03 4.27 -1.76
C ALA A 81 -8.36 3.56 -0.43
N ALA A 82 -8.13 4.26 0.68
CA ALA A 82 -8.27 3.75 2.04
C ALA A 82 -7.57 2.39 2.21
N CYS A 83 -8.20 1.42 2.87
CA CYS A 83 -7.63 0.09 3.14
C CYS A 83 -7.28 -0.71 1.87
N ALA A 84 -7.85 -0.37 0.71
CA ALA A 84 -7.59 -1.04 -0.56
C ALA A 84 -6.34 -0.50 -1.29
N SER A 85 -5.71 0.57 -0.80
CA SER A 85 -4.59 1.26 -1.48
C SER A 85 -3.45 0.31 -1.86
N GLY A 86 -3.03 -0.57 -0.95
CA GLY A 86 -1.97 -1.54 -1.20
C GLY A 86 -2.34 -2.57 -2.28
N SER A 87 -3.56 -3.09 -2.27
CA SER A 87 -4.04 -4.02 -3.30
C SER A 87 -4.15 -3.34 -4.67
N HIS A 88 -4.59 -2.08 -4.71
CA HIS A 88 -4.64 -1.31 -5.94
C HIS A 88 -3.25 -0.98 -6.49
N SER A 89 -2.24 -0.78 -5.63
CA SER A 89 -0.87 -0.58 -6.08
C SER A 89 -0.33 -1.79 -6.84
N ILE A 90 -0.60 -2.99 -6.34
CA ILE A 90 -0.23 -4.27 -6.99
C ILE A 90 -0.99 -4.43 -8.30
N GLY A 91 -2.31 -4.24 -8.28
CA GLY A 91 -3.16 -4.37 -9.47
C GLY A 91 -2.78 -3.40 -10.58
N LEU A 92 -2.46 -2.15 -10.23
CA LEU A 92 -2.03 -1.16 -11.22
C LEU A 92 -0.63 -1.48 -11.76
N GLY A 93 0.31 -1.91 -10.91
CA GLY A 93 1.62 -2.41 -11.35
C GLY A 93 1.49 -3.56 -12.35
N TYR A 94 0.64 -4.54 -12.04
CA TYR A 94 0.30 -5.63 -12.96
C TYR A 94 -0.23 -5.11 -14.32
N MET A 95 -1.15 -4.15 -14.30
CA MET A 95 -1.70 -3.58 -15.53
C MET A 95 -0.66 -2.85 -16.38
N LEU A 96 0.24 -2.08 -15.75
CA LEU A 96 1.31 -1.36 -16.46
C LEU A 96 2.30 -2.32 -17.11
N ILE A 97 2.67 -3.39 -16.42
CA ILE A 97 3.55 -4.45 -16.97
C ILE A 97 2.83 -5.17 -18.11
N LYS A 98 1.59 -5.58 -17.93
CA LYS A 98 0.80 -6.26 -18.95
C LYS A 98 0.60 -5.43 -20.24
N GLN A 99 0.62 -4.10 -20.11
CA GLN A 99 0.53 -3.18 -21.25
C GLN A 99 1.92 -2.84 -21.85
N GLY A 100 3.00 -3.40 -21.33
CA GLY A 100 4.36 -3.12 -21.79
C GLY A 100 4.84 -1.70 -21.48
N MET A 101 4.24 -1.05 -20.49
CA MET A 101 4.64 0.30 -20.06
C MET A 101 5.78 0.28 -19.06
N GLN A 102 5.97 -0.81 -18.36
CA GLN A 102 7.07 -1.07 -17.42
C GLN A 102 7.42 -2.56 -17.47
N ASP A 103 8.69 -2.90 -17.36
CA ASP A 103 9.13 -4.28 -17.22
C ASP A 103 9.17 -4.72 -15.75
N VAL A 104 9.51 -3.79 -14.85
CA VAL A 104 9.64 -4.04 -13.41
C VAL A 104 9.00 -2.91 -12.62
N VAL A 105 8.20 -3.26 -11.60
CA VAL A 105 7.57 -2.30 -10.69
C VAL A 105 7.69 -2.78 -9.26
N LEU A 106 8.24 -1.94 -8.38
CA LEU A 106 8.15 -2.13 -6.93
C LEU A 106 6.77 -1.65 -6.46
N CYS A 107 5.95 -2.57 -6.00
CA CYS A 107 4.61 -2.32 -5.49
C CYS A 107 4.51 -2.59 -3.99
N GLY A 108 3.53 -2.01 -3.35
CA GLY A 108 3.27 -2.31 -1.94
C GLY A 108 2.33 -1.35 -1.26
N GLY A 109 2.36 -1.37 0.04
CA GLY A 109 1.62 -0.43 0.89
C GLY A 109 2.39 -0.13 2.16
N ALA A 110 2.14 1.05 2.72
CA ALA A 110 2.70 1.47 3.99
C ALA A 110 1.65 2.27 4.77
N GLN A 111 1.61 2.03 6.08
CA GLN A 111 0.72 2.73 6.99
C GLN A 111 1.48 3.13 8.24
N GLU A 112 1.39 4.40 8.61
CA GLU A 112 1.88 4.89 9.89
C GLU A 112 0.98 4.44 11.04
N THR A 113 1.56 4.35 12.25
CA THR A 113 0.81 4.21 13.50
C THR A 113 1.07 5.43 14.35
N ASN A 114 0.03 6.21 14.63
CA ASN A 114 0.13 7.36 15.52
C ASN A 114 -1.17 7.58 16.30
N PHE A 115 -1.05 8.25 17.44
CA PHE A 115 -2.17 8.51 18.33
C PHE A 115 -3.33 9.24 17.65
N TYR A 116 -3.06 10.19 16.77
CA TYR A 116 -4.10 11.05 16.18
C TYR A 116 -4.99 10.30 15.21
N SER A 117 -4.40 9.52 14.29
CA SER A 117 -5.19 8.70 13.37
C SER A 117 -5.91 7.57 14.10
N MET A 118 -5.26 6.95 15.11
CA MET A 118 -5.90 5.89 15.89
C MET A 118 -7.08 6.41 16.73
N ALA A 119 -6.97 7.60 17.34
CA ALA A 119 -8.08 8.21 18.07
C ALA A 119 -9.31 8.48 17.20
N SER A 120 -9.11 8.78 15.92
CA SER A 120 -10.21 8.97 14.96
C SER A 120 -10.94 7.66 14.66
N PHE A 121 -10.21 6.55 14.52
CA PHE A 121 -10.81 5.22 14.39
C PHE A 121 -11.50 4.74 15.67
N ASP A 122 -10.95 5.08 16.84
CA ASP A 122 -11.58 4.80 18.13
C ASP A 122 -12.91 5.55 18.27
N ALA A 123 -12.94 6.83 17.89
CA ALA A 123 -14.16 7.63 17.88
C ALA A 123 -15.24 7.09 16.91
N LEU A 124 -14.85 6.38 15.87
CA LEU A 124 -15.76 5.68 14.96
C LEU A 124 -16.32 4.39 15.59
N GLY A 125 -15.83 3.95 16.73
CA GLY A 125 -16.21 2.68 17.35
C GLY A 125 -15.72 1.45 16.57
N ALA A 126 -14.64 1.59 15.82
CA ALA A 126 -14.14 0.54 14.93
C ALA A 126 -13.20 -0.45 15.61
N PHE A 127 -12.71 -0.16 16.81
CA PHE A 127 -11.73 -1.01 17.48
C PHE A 127 -12.37 -2.08 18.37
N SER A 128 -11.68 -3.22 18.50
CA SER A 128 -11.99 -4.25 19.45
C SER A 128 -11.86 -3.72 20.89
N VAL A 129 -12.78 -4.14 21.74
CA VAL A 129 -12.77 -3.81 23.19
C VAL A 129 -12.24 -4.95 24.06
N ARG A 130 -11.63 -5.97 23.47
CA ARG A 130 -11.06 -7.13 24.19
C ARG A 130 -9.76 -6.78 24.89
N MET A 131 -9.87 -6.27 26.10
CA MET A 131 -8.72 -5.89 26.92
C MET A 131 -8.21 -7.04 27.81
N ASP A 132 -9.03 -8.05 28.02
CA ASP A 132 -8.73 -9.24 28.83
C ASP A 132 -7.79 -10.24 28.11
N GLU A 133 -7.92 -10.38 26.78
CA GLU A 133 -7.08 -11.24 25.95
C GLU A 133 -6.55 -10.47 24.70
N PRO A 134 -5.70 -9.45 24.86
CA PRO A 134 -5.30 -8.56 23.78
C PRO A 134 -4.59 -9.28 22.63
N THR A 135 -3.87 -10.36 22.89
CA THR A 135 -3.20 -11.17 21.87
C THR A 135 -4.14 -12.00 21.01
N LYS A 136 -5.40 -12.14 21.41
CA LYS A 136 -6.47 -12.83 20.67
C LYS A 136 -7.53 -11.89 20.13
N ALA A 137 -7.36 -10.59 20.29
CA ALA A 137 -8.35 -9.61 19.85
C ALA A 137 -8.42 -9.49 18.33
N SER A 138 -7.26 -9.51 17.62
CA SER A 138 -7.23 -9.56 16.16
C SER A 138 -7.63 -10.95 15.67
N ARG A 139 -8.85 -11.07 15.14
CA ARG A 139 -9.44 -12.35 14.69
C ARG A 139 -10.30 -12.16 13.44
N PRO A 140 -9.69 -11.81 12.29
CA PRO A 140 -10.43 -11.64 11.05
C PRO A 140 -11.18 -12.93 10.67
N PHE A 141 -12.41 -12.79 10.16
CA PHE A 141 -13.34 -13.84 9.80
C PHE A 141 -13.87 -14.72 10.96
N ASP A 142 -13.39 -14.52 12.20
CA ASP A 142 -13.92 -15.22 13.37
C ASP A 142 -15.38 -14.77 13.64
N ARG A 143 -16.22 -15.70 14.10
CA ARG A 143 -17.62 -15.40 14.45
C ARG A 143 -17.72 -14.35 15.57
N ASP A 144 -16.80 -14.40 16.54
CA ASP A 144 -16.81 -13.57 17.73
C ASP A 144 -15.87 -12.35 17.60
N ARG A 145 -15.52 -11.95 16.37
CA ARG A 145 -14.77 -10.71 16.12
C ARG A 145 -15.57 -9.48 16.53
N ASP A 146 -14.91 -8.50 17.10
CA ASP A 146 -15.55 -7.30 17.64
C ASP A 146 -14.92 -5.98 17.18
N GLY A 147 -13.93 -6.02 16.30
CA GLY A 147 -13.33 -4.80 15.76
C GLY A 147 -11.89 -4.95 15.31
N LEU A 148 -11.33 -3.82 14.90
CA LEU A 148 -9.94 -3.69 14.44
C LEU A 148 -8.99 -3.61 15.64
N ILE A 149 -7.70 -3.85 15.37
CA ILE A 149 -6.62 -3.56 16.30
C ILE A 149 -5.74 -2.48 15.69
N PRO A 150 -5.46 -1.37 16.41
CA PRO A 150 -4.56 -0.32 15.92
C PRO A 150 -3.20 -0.90 15.57
N SER A 151 -2.79 -0.75 14.33
CA SER A 151 -1.47 -1.19 13.89
C SER A 151 -0.97 -0.39 12.69
N GLY A 152 0.31 -0.51 12.41
CA GLY A 152 0.93 0.03 11.22
C GLY A 152 1.87 -1.01 10.62
N GLY A 153 2.42 -0.71 9.47
CA GLY A 153 3.36 -1.60 8.81
C GLY A 153 3.57 -1.26 7.36
N ALA A 154 4.45 -2.01 6.73
CA ALA A 154 4.71 -1.91 5.30
C ALA A 154 5.08 -3.26 4.71
N ALA A 155 4.68 -3.48 3.47
CA ALA A 155 5.09 -4.64 2.69
C ALA A 155 5.38 -4.21 1.25
N SER A 156 6.28 -4.94 0.61
CA SER A 156 6.70 -4.68 -0.77
C SER A 156 6.74 -5.96 -1.59
N LEU A 157 6.32 -5.84 -2.84
CA LEU A 157 6.44 -6.87 -3.86
C LEU A 157 7.18 -6.30 -5.06
N VAL A 158 8.07 -7.08 -5.66
CA VAL A 158 8.63 -6.81 -6.97
C VAL A 158 7.76 -7.53 -7.99
N LEU A 159 7.06 -6.78 -8.83
CA LEU A 159 6.35 -7.28 -9.99
C LEU A 159 7.25 -7.12 -11.22
N GLU A 160 7.29 -8.14 -12.06
CA GLU A 160 8.14 -8.17 -13.23
C GLU A 160 7.45 -8.92 -14.38
N ASP A 161 7.69 -8.49 -15.60
CA ASP A 161 7.25 -9.23 -16.77
C ASP A 161 7.79 -10.66 -16.73
N TYR A 162 6.93 -11.64 -17.01
CA TYR A 162 7.26 -13.05 -16.85
C TYR A 162 8.45 -13.49 -17.73
N GLU A 163 8.45 -13.10 -19.00
CA GLU A 163 9.54 -13.49 -19.91
C GLU A 163 10.83 -12.73 -19.60
N HIS A 164 10.72 -11.49 -19.14
CA HIS A 164 11.87 -10.72 -18.65
C HIS A 164 12.49 -11.40 -17.41
N ALA A 165 11.67 -11.77 -16.41
CA ALA A 165 12.11 -12.46 -15.20
C ALA A 165 12.80 -13.80 -15.53
N LYS A 166 12.21 -14.58 -16.43
CA LYS A 166 12.82 -15.85 -16.91
C LYS A 166 14.14 -15.64 -17.60
N ALA A 167 14.24 -14.66 -18.48
CA ALA A 167 15.45 -14.39 -19.26
C ALA A 167 16.66 -14.06 -18.37
N ARG A 168 16.45 -13.38 -17.25
CA ARG A 168 17.52 -13.09 -16.28
C ARG A 168 17.70 -14.16 -15.18
N GLY A 169 16.91 -15.25 -15.20
CA GLY A 169 16.97 -16.32 -14.21
C GLY A 169 16.45 -15.93 -12.82
N ALA A 170 15.45 -15.07 -12.76
CA ALA A 170 14.82 -14.67 -11.50
C ALA A 170 14.15 -15.85 -10.79
N ASN A 171 14.12 -15.80 -9.45
CA ASN A 171 13.35 -16.73 -8.65
C ASN A 171 11.89 -16.27 -8.59
N ILE A 172 11.05 -16.78 -9.50
CA ILE A 172 9.63 -16.45 -9.57
C ILE A 172 8.88 -17.19 -8.47
N LEU A 173 8.23 -16.45 -7.56
CA LEU A 173 7.49 -17.00 -6.43
C LEU A 173 6.04 -17.31 -6.78
N ALA A 174 5.43 -16.46 -7.60
CA ALA A 174 4.03 -16.57 -8.04
C ALA A 174 3.80 -15.71 -9.28
N GLU A 175 2.67 -15.92 -9.93
CA GLU A 175 2.21 -15.11 -11.05
C GLU A 175 0.93 -14.37 -10.67
N VAL A 176 0.86 -13.06 -10.97
CA VAL A 176 -0.36 -12.27 -10.81
C VAL A 176 -1.17 -12.41 -12.09
N ILE A 177 -2.26 -13.18 -12.04
CA ILE A 177 -3.05 -13.54 -13.22
C ILE A 177 -4.31 -12.70 -13.41
N GLY A 178 -4.76 -11.99 -12.37
CA GLY A 178 -5.96 -11.17 -12.44
C GLY A 178 -6.01 -10.09 -11.40
N TYR A 179 -6.77 -9.04 -11.72
CA TYR A 179 -7.03 -7.92 -10.82
C TYR A 179 -8.46 -7.43 -11.00
N GLY A 180 -9.19 -7.30 -9.90
CA GLY A 180 -10.55 -6.80 -9.89
C GLY A 180 -10.73 -5.66 -8.88
N PHE A 181 -11.57 -4.71 -9.24
CA PHE A 181 -11.89 -3.57 -8.40
C PHE A 181 -13.33 -3.11 -8.63
N SER A 182 -13.91 -2.49 -7.61
CA SER A 182 -15.25 -1.91 -7.65
C SER A 182 -15.40 -0.81 -6.61
N SER A 183 -16.50 -0.08 -6.69
CA SER A 183 -17.00 0.77 -5.62
C SER A 183 -18.49 0.46 -5.43
N ASN A 184 -18.96 0.43 -4.18
CA ASN A 184 -20.37 0.18 -3.90
C ASN A 184 -21.26 1.42 -4.14
N GLY A 185 -20.67 2.62 -4.22
CA GLY A 185 -21.41 3.88 -4.41
C GLY A 185 -22.39 4.24 -3.29
N GLY A 186 -22.30 3.55 -2.16
CA GLY A 186 -23.16 3.73 -1.00
C GLY A 186 -22.60 4.70 0.05
N GLY A 187 -22.94 4.47 1.31
CA GLY A 187 -22.44 5.29 2.42
C GLY A 187 -20.92 5.16 2.61
N ILE A 188 -20.27 6.25 3.06
CA ILE A 188 -18.82 6.39 3.12
C ILE A 188 -18.11 5.30 3.96
N SER A 189 -18.77 4.79 5.00
CA SER A 189 -18.26 3.76 5.91
C SER A 189 -19.06 2.46 5.89
N GLN A 190 -19.99 2.32 4.94
CA GLN A 190 -20.88 1.17 4.86
C GLN A 190 -20.35 0.17 3.82
N PRO A 191 -19.83 -1.00 4.24
CA PRO A 191 -19.45 -2.05 3.29
C PRO A 191 -20.70 -2.64 2.60
N SER A 192 -20.50 -3.19 1.41
CA SER A 192 -21.55 -3.98 0.75
C SER A 192 -20.97 -5.28 0.19
N ASP A 193 -21.75 -6.34 0.30
CA ASP A 193 -21.41 -7.64 -0.29
C ASP A 193 -21.35 -7.53 -1.82
N GLU A 194 -22.26 -6.74 -2.41
CA GLU A 194 -22.32 -6.53 -3.86
C GLU A 194 -21.02 -5.96 -4.42
N GLY A 195 -20.44 -4.92 -3.79
CA GLY A 195 -19.16 -4.36 -4.20
C GLY A 195 -18.02 -5.39 -4.14
N SER A 196 -17.97 -6.17 -3.07
CA SER A 196 -16.97 -7.23 -2.88
C SER A 196 -17.10 -8.33 -3.93
N VAL A 197 -18.33 -8.80 -4.18
CA VAL A 197 -18.61 -9.82 -5.21
C VAL A 197 -18.19 -9.34 -6.59
N VAL A 198 -18.51 -8.09 -6.96
CA VAL A 198 -18.11 -7.52 -8.26
C VAL A 198 -16.58 -7.48 -8.41
N ALA A 199 -15.85 -7.06 -7.37
CA ALA A 199 -14.38 -7.02 -7.42
C ALA A 199 -13.79 -8.43 -7.60
N MET A 200 -14.25 -9.40 -6.83
CA MET A 200 -13.80 -10.80 -6.93
C MET A 200 -14.13 -11.42 -8.30
N THR A 201 -15.36 -11.23 -8.78
CA THR A 201 -15.79 -11.75 -10.09
C THR A 201 -14.91 -11.19 -11.21
N ARG A 202 -14.63 -9.88 -11.21
CA ARG A 202 -13.75 -9.26 -12.22
C ARG A 202 -12.34 -9.81 -12.19
N ALA A 203 -11.80 -10.12 -10.99
CA ALA A 203 -10.48 -10.74 -10.88
C ALA A 203 -10.48 -12.16 -11.47
N LEU A 204 -11.50 -12.96 -11.17
CA LEU A 204 -11.68 -14.30 -11.74
C LEU A 204 -11.86 -14.26 -13.26
N ASP A 205 -12.72 -13.38 -13.77
CA ASP A 205 -12.95 -13.20 -15.21
C ASP A 205 -11.65 -12.83 -15.94
N MET A 206 -10.85 -11.93 -15.34
CA MET A 206 -9.57 -11.51 -15.92
C MET A 206 -8.55 -12.65 -15.94
N SER A 207 -8.55 -13.47 -14.91
CA SER A 207 -7.62 -14.59 -14.76
C SER A 207 -8.00 -15.83 -15.57
N GLY A 208 -9.28 -15.97 -15.93
CA GLY A 208 -9.84 -17.18 -16.52
C GLY A 208 -9.95 -18.38 -15.55
N VAL A 209 -9.70 -18.15 -14.26
CA VAL A 209 -9.82 -19.17 -13.20
C VAL A 209 -11.23 -19.14 -12.63
N LYS A 210 -11.76 -20.27 -12.23
CA LYS A 210 -13.08 -20.37 -11.61
C LYS A 210 -12.98 -20.30 -10.09
N ALA A 211 -14.06 -19.91 -9.44
CA ALA A 211 -14.12 -19.78 -7.97
C ALA A 211 -13.92 -21.13 -7.22
N GLU A 212 -14.11 -22.25 -7.89
CA GLU A 212 -13.93 -23.59 -7.37
C GLU A 212 -12.50 -24.16 -7.54
N ASP A 213 -11.63 -23.50 -8.31
CA ASP A 213 -10.22 -23.87 -8.51
C ASP A 213 -9.32 -23.30 -7.41
#